data_94732c2f7843d7a056628f574cbe8b19
#
_entry.id   94732c2f7843d7a056628f574cbe8b19
#
_cell.length_a   1.000
_cell.length_b   1.000
_cell.length_c   1.000
_cell.angle_alpha   90.00
_cell.angle_beta   90.00
_cell.angle_gamma   90.00
#
_symmetry.space_group_name_H-M   'P 1'
#
loop_
_entity.id
_entity.type
_entity.pdbx_description
1 polymer ?
#
loop_
_entity_poly.entity_id
_entity_poly.type
_entity_poly.pdbx_seq_one_letter_code
_entity_poly.pdbx_strand_id
1 'polypeptide(L)'
;MANILVVDDEHGIRELLFEILDDEGHNVIAAQNAAEARQARANARPDLVLLDIWMPDTDGVSLLKEWSASGLLDMPIIMMSGHATI
;
A
#
# COMPACT_ATOMS: atom_id res chain seq x y z
N MET A 1 11.56 -0.72 14.08
CA MET A 1 11.29 -1.41 12.80
C MET A 1 9.81 -1.67 12.65
N ALA A 2 9.24 -1.30 11.52
CA ALA A 2 7.83 -1.50 11.25
C ALA A 2 7.65 -2.34 9.99
N ASN A 3 6.51 -3.04 9.91
CA ASN A 3 6.11 -3.76 8.71
C ASN A 3 5.24 -2.82 7.88
N ILE A 4 5.72 -2.46 6.69
CA ILE A 4 5.07 -1.46 5.84
C ILE A 4 4.66 -2.11 4.52
N LEU A 5 3.40 -1.94 4.15
CA LEU A 5 2.89 -2.36 2.85
C LEU A 5 2.82 -1.13 1.95
N VAL A 6 3.48 -1.21 0.80
CA VAL A 6 3.45 -0.15 -0.21
C VAL A 6 2.66 -0.66 -1.41
N VAL A 7 1.58 0.04 -1.74
CA VAL A 7 0.70 -0.32 -2.84
C VAL A 7 0.71 0.80 -3.88
N ASP A 8 1.32 0.55 -5.02
CA ASP A 8 1.41 1.52 -6.11
C ASP A 8 1.64 0.76 -7.42
N ASP A 9 0.93 1.11 -8.47
CA ASP A 9 1.08 0.45 -9.76
C ASP A 9 2.32 0.91 -10.53
N GLU A 10 2.95 1.98 -10.09
CA GLU A 10 4.14 2.53 -10.75
C GLU A 10 5.41 1.92 -10.16
N HIS A 11 6.15 1.20 -11.00
CA HIS A 11 7.35 0.47 -10.58
C HIS A 11 8.40 1.37 -9.93
N GLY A 12 8.67 2.53 -10.55
CA GLY A 12 9.68 3.46 -10.04
C GLY A 12 9.37 3.98 -8.65
N ILE A 13 8.09 4.27 -8.38
CA ILE A 13 7.65 4.73 -7.07
C ILE A 13 7.78 3.61 -6.04
N ARG A 14 7.36 2.38 -6.39
CA ARG A 14 7.50 1.23 -5.49
C ARG A 14 8.96 0.99 -5.11
N GLU A 15 9.86 1.01 -6.10
CA GLU A 15 11.28 0.80 -5.84
C GLU A 15 11.88 1.89 -4.96
N LEU A 16 11.55 3.15 -5.26
CA LEU A 16 12.05 4.27 -4.50
C LEU A 16 11.62 4.18 -3.04
N LEU A 17 10.34 3.94 -2.80
CA LEU A 17 9.81 3.81 -1.45
C LEU A 17 10.40 2.59 -0.73
N PHE A 18 10.55 1.49 -1.45
CA PHE A 18 11.18 0.29 -0.89
C PHE A 18 12.59 0.60 -0.40
N GLU A 19 13.41 1.23 -1.24
CA GLU A 19 14.80 1.54 -0.88
C GLU A 19 14.89 2.48 0.32
N ILE A 20 14.09 3.54 0.33
CA ILE A 20 14.10 4.52 1.42
C ILE A 20 13.70 3.86 2.73
N LEU A 21 12.62 3.11 2.73
CA LEU A 21 12.10 2.50 3.95
C LEU A 21 12.95 1.34 4.43
N ASP A 22 13.50 0.57 3.50
CA ASP A 22 14.42 -0.52 3.83
C ASP A 22 15.70 0.01 4.47
N ASP A 23 16.23 1.12 3.94
CA ASP A 23 17.42 1.77 4.50
C ASP A 23 17.18 2.26 5.93
N GLU A 24 15.95 2.62 6.27
CA GLU A 24 15.58 3.03 7.62
C GLU A 24 15.30 1.85 8.55
N GLY A 25 15.50 0.63 8.08
CA GLY A 25 15.36 -0.57 8.90
C GLY A 25 13.95 -1.13 8.96
N HIS A 26 13.04 -0.69 8.10
CA HIS A 26 11.68 -1.24 8.06
C HIS A 26 11.61 -2.47 7.17
N ASN A 27 10.65 -3.33 7.47
CA ASN A 27 10.36 -4.49 6.65
C ASN A 27 9.27 -4.10 5.64
N VAL A 28 9.57 -4.08 4.35
CA VAL A 28 8.70 -3.54 3.33
C VAL A 28 8.19 -4.64 2.41
N ILE A 29 6.89 -4.67 2.17
CA ILE A 29 6.26 -5.50 1.17
C ILE A 29 5.63 -4.57 0.15
N ALA A 30 5.92 -4.79 -1.13
CA ALA A 30 5.40 -3.97 -2.22
C ALA A 30 4.36 -4.74 -3.01
N ALA A 31 3.26 -4.07 -3.33
CA ALA A 31 2.18 -4.62 -4.16
C ALA A 31 1.94 -3.66 -5.33
N GLN A 32 1.73 -4.20 -6.52
CA GLN A 32 1.56 -3.37 -7.72
C GLN A 32 0.10 -3.13 -8.09
N ASN A 33 -0.83 -3.77 -7.41
CA ASN A 33 -2.26 -3.62 -7.66
C ASN A 33 -3.05 -4.04 -6.42
N ALA A 34 -4.37 -3.88 -6.48
CA ALA A 34 -5.23 -4.22 -5.36
C ALA A 34 -5.25 -5.72 -5.07
N ALA A 35 -5.17 -6.56 -6.10
CA ALA A 35 -5.15 -8.00 -5.91
C ALA A 35 -3.94 -8.44 -5.07
N GLU A 36 -2.76 -7.89 -5.38
CA GLU A 36 -1.56 -8.18 -4.60
C GLU A 36 -1.64 -7.59 -3.19
N ALA A 37 -2.24 -6.41 -3.07
CA ALA A 37 -2.45 -5.79 -1.76
C ALA A 37 -3.37 -6.63 -0.87
N ARG A 38 -4.44 -7.16 -1.44
CA ARG A 38 -5.35 -8.07 -0.70
C ARG A 38 -4.62 -9.31 -0.23
N GLN A 39 -3.80 -9.88 -1.09
CA GLN A 39 -3.00 -11.07 -0.76
C GLN A 39 -2.02 -10.77 0.38
N ALA A 40 -1.32 -9.66 0.29
CA ALA A 40 -0.37 -9.26 1.32
C ALA A 40 -1.07 -9.03 2.67
N ARG A 41 -2.21 -8.36 2.67
CA ARG A 41 -2.97 -8.10 3.90
C ARG A 41 -3.53 -9.39 4.50
N ALA A 42 -3.93 -10.34 3.67
CA ALA A 42 -4.42 -11.64 4.15
C ALA A 42 -3.31 -12.45 4.80
N ASN A 43 -2.07 -12.30 4.34
CA ASN A 43 -0.94 -13.04 4.89
C ASN A 43 -0.42 -12.46 6.21
N ALA A 44 -0.47 -11.14 6.37
CA ALA A 44 0.05 -10.48 7.56
C ALA A 44 -0.56 -9.08 7.72
N ARG A 45 -0.76 -8.66 8.96
CA ARG A 45 -1.19 -7.30 9.25
C ARG A 45 0.02 -6.37 9.21
N PRO A 46 0.03 -5.37 8.32
CA PRO A 46 1.10 -4.37 8.35
C PRO A 46 0.89 -3.37 9.48
N ASP A 47 1.96 -2.69 9.87
CA ASP A 47 1.89 -1.60 10.84
C ASP A 47 1.47 -0.29 10.18
N LEU A 48 1.72 -0.16 8.87
CA LEU A 48 1.41 1.02 8.09
C LEU A 48 1.21 0.62 6.64
N VAL A 49 0.27 1.25 5.95
CA VAL A 49 0.05 1.05 4.52
C VAL A 49 0.20 2.38 3.79
N LEU A 50 1.02 2.40 2.75
CA LEU A 50 1.08 3.51 1.79
C LEU A 50 0.29 3.06 0.58
N LEU A 51 -0.84 3.69 0.32
CA LEU A 51 -1.81 3.23 -0.67
C LEU A 51 -2.06 4.27 -1.75
N ASP A 52 -1.74 3.91 -2.99
CA ASP A 52 -2.02 4.74 -4.14
C ASP A 52 -3.53 4.79 -4.41
N ILE A 53 -4.04 5.97 -4.73
CA ILE A 53 -5.45 6.16 -5.06
C ILE A 53 -5.75 5.55 -6.43
N TRP A 54 -4.86 5.73 -7.39
CA TRP A 54 -5.09 5.34 -8.79
C TRP A 54 -4.39 4.04 -9.13
N MET A 55 -5.18 2.97 -9.29
CA MET A 55 -4.67 1.65 -9.67
C MET A 55 -5.56 1.05 -10.76
N PRO A 56 -5.02 0.16 -11.60
CA PRO A 56 -5.76 -0.33 -12.77
C PRO A 56 -6.92 -1.27 -12.45
N ASP A 57 -6.84 -2.06 -11.38
CA ASP A 57 -7.88 -3.06 -11.07
C ASP A 57 -8.95 -2.53 -10.11
N THR A 58 -8.52 -1.94 -9.00
CA THR A 58 -9.42 -1.36 -8.01
C THR A 58 -8.73 -0.11 -7.47
N ASP A 59 -9.41 1.02 -7.46
CA ASP A 59 -8.80 2.23 -6.92
C ASP A 59 -8.57 2.13 -5.42
N GLY A 60 -7.65 2.96 -4.90
CA GLY A 60 -7.27 2.90 -3.50
C GLY A 60 -8.40 3.20 -2.53
N VAL A 61 -9.31 4.11 -2.89
CA VAL A 61 -10.45 4.44 -2.03
C VAL A 61 -11.41 3.26 -1.92
N SER A 62 -11.66 2.57 -3.02
CA SER A 62 -12.52 1.38 -3.03
C SER A 62 -11.91 0.25 -2.20
N LEU A 63 -10.60 0.04 -2.31
CA LEU A 63 -9.89 -0.96 -1.51
C LEU A 63 -9.96 -0.61 -0.02
N LEU A 64 -9.79 0.67 0.32
CA LEU A 64 -9.91 1.15 1.69
C LEU A 64 -11.30 0.86 2.28
N LYS A 65 -12.35 1.12 1.50
CA LYS A 65 -13.73 0.84 1.91
C LYS A 65 -13.96 -0.66 2.09
N GLU A 66 -13.41 -1.47 1.21
CA GLU A 66 -13.48 -2.93 1.28
C GLU A 66 -12.86 -3.44 2.58
N TRP A 67 -11.67 -2.97 2.90
CA TRP A 67 -10.98 -3.35 4.14
C TRP A 67 -11.71 -2.87 5.38
N SER A 68 -12.29 -1.68 5.33
CA SER A 68 -13.08 -1.16 6.44
C SER A 68 -14.31 -2.05 6.70
N ALA A 69 -15.01 -2.42 5.64
CA ALA A 69 -16.20 -3.27 5.75
C ALA A 69 -15.87 -4.68 6.24
N SER A 70 -14.67 -5.18 5.94
CA SER A 70 -14.24 -6.53 6.31
C SER A 70 -13.53 -6.61 7.66
N GLY A 71 -13.38 -5.48 8.36
CA GLY A 71 -12.65 -5.45 9.62
C GLY A 71 -11.14 -5.54 9.48
N LEU A 72 -10.62 -5.33 8.26
CA LEU A 72 -9.18 -5.43 7.96
C LEU A 72 -8.46 -4.09 8.06
N LEU A 73 -9.19 -2.99 8.28
CA LEU A 73 -8.63 -1.64 8.36
C LEU A 73 -8.39 -1.29 9.83
N ASP A 74 -7.36 -1.88 10.40
CA ASP A 74 -7.01 -1.68 11.81
C ASP A 74 -5.61 -1.11 12.00
N MET A 75 -5.05 -0.51 10.94
CA MET A 75 -3.74 0.13 10.95
C MET A 75 -3.80 1.47 10.23
N PRO A 76 -2.85 2.38 10.47
CA PRO A 76 -2.77 3.64 9.75
C PRO A 76 -2.56 3.42 8.25
N ILE A 77 -3.23 4.25 7.44
CA ILE A 77 -3.07 4.26 6.00
C ILE A 77 -2.75 5.68 5.55
N ILE A 78 -1.73 5.82 4.74
CA ILE A 78 -1.40 7.08 4.08
C ILE A 78 -1.78 6.93 2.61
N MET A 79 -2.73 7.75 2.17
CA MET A 79 -3.14 7.76 0.76
C MET A 79 -2.14 8.56 -0.05
N MET A 80 -1.76 8.00 -1.21
CA MET A 80 -0.83 8.65 -2.13
C MET A 80 -1.56 9.01 -3.42
N SER A 81 -1.21 10.15 -3.98
CA SER A 81 -1.84 10.67 -5.20
C SER A 81 -0.77 10.90 -6.26
N GLY A 82 0.00 9.86 -6.58
CA GLY A 82 1.14 9.94 -7.47
C GLY A 82 0.81 10.37 -8.90
N HIS A 83 -0.45 10.27 -9.30
CA HIS A 83 -0.91 10.68 -10.63
C HIS A 83 -1.52 12.07 -10.64
N ALA A 84 -1.55 12.74 -9.50
CA ALA A 84 -2.09 14.09 -9.44
C ALA A 84 -1.20 15.04 -10.24
N THR A 85 -1.79 15.74 -11.18
CA THR A 85 -1.10 16.77 -11.93
C THR A 85 -1.68 18.13 -11.55
N ILE A 86 -0.82 19.07 -11.53
CA ILE A 86 -1.21 20.43 -11.15
C ILE A 86 -1.05 21.35 -12.36
#